data_c6128392479c56389fed667e7b419621
#
_entry.id   c6128392479c56389fed667e7b419621
#
_cell.length_a   1.000
_cell.length_b   1.000
_cell.length_c   1.000
_cell.angle_alpha   90.00
_cell.angle_beta   90.00
_cell.angle_gamma   90.00
#
_symmetry.space_group_name_H-M   'P 1'
#
loop_
_entity.id
_entity.type
_entity.pdbx_description
1 polymer ?
#
loop_
_entity_poly.entity_id
_entity_poly.type
_entity_poly.pdbx_seq_one_letter_code
_entity_poly.pdbx_strand_id
1 'polypeptide(L)'
;MRDTSVLEGLIQALRRLPGVGVKSASRMAYHLLQHDREGAEMISQALHQAASQVQHCESCHTFTTQPVCDTCLDEGRDTTRLCVVETPADQSAVERTAAYKGQYFVLMGRISPLDGFGPKDIGLQKLIERASDGVVKEVILATNFTAEGEATAHVLSEALKKRGVQVTRLARGVPVGSELEYVDLGTIAHALVDRRDA
;
A
#
# COMPACT_ATOMS: atom_id res chain seq x y z
N MET A 1 -12.96 -39.13 19.27
CA MET A 1 -13.20 -37.68 19.46
C MET A 1 -11.94 -36.83 19.23
N ARG A 2 -11.04 -37.17 18.27
CA ARG A 2 -9.82 -36.39 17.96
C ARG A 2 -9.77 -35.85 16.53
N ASP A 3 -10.71 -36.25 15.67
CA ASP A 3 -10.73 -35.86 14.25
C ASP A 3 -11.31 -34.46 13.98
N THR A 4 -12.12 -33.94 14.91
CA THR A 4 -12.72 -32.61 14.80
C THR A 4 -11.68 -31.48 14.99
N SER A 5 -10.55 -31.79 15.61
CA SER A 5 -9.53 -30.76 15.93
C SER A 5 -8.77 -30.26 14.69
N VAL A 6 -8.50 -31.10 13.69
CA VAL A 6 -7.76 -30.71 12.48
C VAL A 6 -8.62 -29.85 11.56
N LEU A 7 -9.85 -30.25 11.31
CA LEU A 7 -10.81 -29.47 10.53
C LEU A 7 -11.12 -28.13 11.19
N GLU A 8 -11.34 -28.14 12.51
CA GLU A 8 -11.58 -26.91 13.27
C GLU A 8 -10.34 -25.99 13.21
N GLY A 9 -9.13 -26.54 13.30
CA GLY A 9 -7.88 -25.81 13.14
C GLY A 9 -7.80 -25.10 11.78
N LEU A 10 -8.16 -25.76 10.68
CA LEU A 10 -8.23 -25.16 9.36
C LEU A 10 -9.26 -24.01 9.29
N ILE A 11 -10.46 -24.23 9.83
CA ILE A 11 -11.52 -23.21 9.87
C ILE A 11 -11.02 -21.98 10.67
N GLN A 12 -10.39 -22.17 11.82
CA GLN A 12 -9.84 -21.07 12.62
C GLN A 12 -8.69 -20.34 11.90
N ALA A 13 -7.83 -21.07 11.18
CA ALA A 13 -6.77 -20.46 10.36
C ALA A 13 -7.36 -19.57 9.25
N LEU A 14 -8.36 -20.04 8.54
CA LEU A 14 -9.04 -19.27 7.48
C LEU A 14 -9.76 -18.02 8.03
N ARG A 15 -10.26 -18.07 9.27
CA ARG A 15 -10.89 -16.90 9.93
C ARG A 15 -9.91 -15.76 10.23
N ARG A 16 -8.61 -15.99 10.17
CA ARG A 16 -7.60 -14.92 10.31
C ARG A 16 -7.55 -13.99 9.09
N LEU A 17 -8.13 -14.41 7.96
CA LEU A 17 -8.20 -13.57 6.76
C LEU A 17 -9.25 -12.46 6.94
N PRO A 18 -8.93 -11.21 6.54
CA PRO A 18 -9.87 -10.10 6.61
C PRO A 18 -11.16 -10.41 5.86
N GLY A 19 -12.31 -10.11 6.45
CA GLY A 19 -13.62 -10.36 5.85
C GLY A 19 -14.10 -11.82 5.86
N VAL A 20 -13.30 -12.76 6.40
CA VAL A 20 -13.67 -14.17 6.48
C VAL A 20 -14.30 -14.50 7.84
N GLY A 21 -15.62 -14.58 7.87
CA GLY A 21 -16.39 -15.04 9.03
C GLY A 21 -16.47 -16.58 9.12
N VAL A 22 -17.06 -17.08 10.21
CA VAL A 22 -17.21 -18.53 10.49
C VAL A 22 -17.83 -19.29 9.32
N LYS A 23 -18.95 -18.78 8.76
CA LYS A 23 -19.67 -19.45 7.66
C LYS A 23 -18.81 -19.55 6.39
N SER A 24 -18.08 -18.47 6.04
CA SER A 24 -17.20 -18.46 4.87
C SER A 24 -16.01 -19.39 5.07
N ALA A 25 -15.38 -19.37 6.23
CA ALA A 25 -14.26 -20.25 6.57
C ALA A 25 -14.67 -21.74 6.49
N SER A 26 -15.82 -22.11 7.07
CA SER A 26 -16.32 -23.48 7.01
C SER A 26 -16.59 -23.93 5.56
N ARG A 27 -17.22 -23.05 4.76
CA ARG A 27 -17.50 -23.35 3.34
C ARG A 27 -16.22 -23.54 2.54
N MET A 28 -15.19 -22.68 2.76
CA MET A 28 -13.87 -22.81 2.12
C MET A 28 -13.19 -24.11 2.53
N ALA A 29 -13.16 -24.44 3.83
CA ALA A 29 -12.56 -25.68 4.33
C ALA A 29 -13.22 -26.93 3.72
N TYR A 30 -14.55 -26.99 3.69
CA TYR A 30 -15.26 -28.12 3.09
C TYR A 30 -15.02 -28.23 1.59
N HIS A 31 -15.01 -27.11 0.86
CA HIS A 31 -14.73 -27.10 -0.57
C HIS A 31 -13.34 -27.68 -0.87
N LEU A 32 -12.32 -27.17 -0.20
CA LEU A 32 -10.94 -27.62 -0.37
C LEU A 32 -10.80 -29.11 -0.05
N LEU A 33 -11.37 -29.59 1.05
CA LEU A 33 -11.21 -30.97 1.49
C LEU A 33 -12.04 -31.98 0.66
N GLN A 34 -13.16 -31.57 0.10
CA GLN A 34 -14.09 -32.43 -0.62
C GLN A 34 -13.86 -32.40 -2.13
N HIS A 35 -13.53 -31.21 -2.69
CA HIS A 35 -13.55 -31.00 -4.13
C HIS A 35 -12.19 -30.59 -4.71
N ASP A 36 -11.26 -30.04 -3.89
CA ASP A 36 -10.00 -29.48 -4.39
C ASP A 36 -8.83 -29.66 -3.40
N ARG A 37 -8.48 -30.91 -3.15
CA ARG A 37 -7.35 -31.23 -2.26
C ARG A 37 -6.01 -30.79 -2.82
N GLU A 38 -5.87 -30.83 -4.15
CA GLU A 38 -4.67 -30.34 -4.83
C GLU A 38 -4.53 -28.82 -4.64
N GLY A 39 -5.60 -28.07 -4.80
CA GLY A 39 -5.63 -26.64 -4.50
C GLY A 39 -5.31 -26.33 -3.03
N ALA A 40 -5.78 -27.14 -2.09
CA ALA A 40 -5.42 -27.01 -0.67
C ALA A 40 -3.91 -27.14 -0.44
N GLU A 41 -3.28 -28.15 -1.07
CA GLU A 41 -1.83 -28.38 -1.03
C GLU A 41 -1.06 -27.20 -1.64
N MET A 42 -1.48 -26.74 -2.84
CA MET A 42 -0.89 -25.59 -3.53
C MET A 42 -0.95 -24.32 -2.68
N ILE A 43 -2.10 -24.02 -2.06
CA ILE A 43 -2.27 -22.86 -1.16
C ILE A 43 -1.33 -22.98 0.03
N SER A 44 -1.26 -24.16 0.65
CA SER A 44 -0.39 -24.41 1.81
C SER A 44 1.08 -24.15 1.47
N GLN A 45 1.56 -24.69 0.34
CA GLN A 45 2.93 -24.52 -0.11
C GLN A 45 3.24 -23.07 -0.48
N ALA A 46 2.34 -22.40 -1.20
CA ALA A 46 2.51 -21.00 -1.59
C ALA A 46 2.57 -20.07 -0.36
N LEU A 47 1.70 -20.29 0.63
CA LEU A 47 1.72 -19.54 1.88
C LEU A 47 3.02 -19.79 2.67
N HIS A 48 3.47 -21.03 2.75
CA HIS A 48 4.72 -21.36 3.42
C HIS A 48 5.93 -20.70 2.74
N GLN A 49 6.02 -20.75 1.42
CA GLN A 49 7.08 -20.10 0.64
C GLN A 49 7.05 -18.58 0.81
N ALA A 50 5.87 -17.95 0.65
CA ALA A 50 5.74 -16.52 0.83
C ALA A 50 6.14 -16.07 2.24
N ALA A 51 5.67 -16.78 3.28
CA ALA A 51 5.98 -16.44 4.66
C ALA A 51 7.47 -16.58 5.02
N SER A 52 8.19 -17.47 4.33
CA SER A 52 9.62 -17.71 4.59
C SER A 52 10.56 -16.88 3.71
N GLN A 53 10.13 -16.41 2.53
CA GLN A 53 11.01 -15.80 1.54
C GLN A 53 10.70 -14.32 1.28
N VAL A 54 9.45 -13.89 1.49
CA VAL A 54 9.08 -12.50 1.25
C VAL A 54 9.51 -11.63 2.43
N GLN A 55 10.24 -10.58 2.11
CA GLN A 55 10.72 -9.57 3.05
C GLN A 55 10.41 -8.17 2.54
N HIS A 56 10.77 -7.16 3.30
CA HIS A 56 10.68 -5.77 2.86
C HIS A 56 11.96 -5.36 2.14
N CYS A 57 11.81 -4.71 0.99
CA CYS A 57 12.91 -4.05 0.30
C CYS A 57 13.59 -3.04 1.23
N GLU A 58 14.89 -3.12 1.38
CA GLU A 58 15.67 -2.22 2.24
C GLU A 58 15.54 -0.75 1.81
N SER A 59 15.34 -0.51 0.51
CA SER A 59 15.25 0.83 -0.07
C SER A 59 13.83 1.41 -0.05
N CYS A 60 12.85 0.74 -0.65
CA CYS A 60 11.48 1.28 -0.80
C CYS A 60 10.45 0.67 0.12
N HIS A 61 10.80 -0.34 0.92
CA HIS A 61 9.94 -1.00 1.90
C HIS A 61 8.79 -1.83 1.30
N THR A 62 8.70 -2.00 -0.04
CA THR A 62 7.74 -2.91 -0.67
C THR A 62 8.09 -4.37 -0.40
N PHE A 63 7.18 -5.29 -0.69
CA PHE A 63 7.47 -6.73 -0.62
C PHE A 63 8.41 -7.19 -1.74
N THR A 64 9.38 -8.02 -1.40
CA THR A 64 10.35 -8.60 -2.33
C THR A 64 10.94 -9.90 -1.75
N THR A 65 11.51 -10.73 -2.59
CA THR A 65 12.29 -11.90 -2.17
C THR A 65 13.80 -11.62 -2.11
N GLN A 66 14.23 -10.44 -2.53
CA GLN A 66 15.63 -9.99 -2.52
C GLN A 66 15.83 -8.83 -1.54
N PRO A 67 17.05 -8.51 -1.10
CA PRO A 67 17.31 -7.37 -0.23
C PRO A 67 16.81 -6.05 -0.83
N VAL A 68 16.98 -5.84 -2.14
CA VAL A 68 16.50 -4.67 -2.89
C VAL A 68 15.67 -5.14 -4.07
N CYS A 69 14.48 -4.57 -4.25
CA CYS A 69 13.56 -4.96 -5.31
C CYS A 69 14.00 -4.44 -6.69
N ASP A 70 13.50 -5.06 -7.76
CA ASP A 70 13.84 -4.72 -9.15
C ASP A 70 13.57 -3.25 -9.49
N THR A 71 12.47 -2.67 -8.96
CA THR A 71 12.16 -1.25 -9.15
C THR A 71 13.24 -0.33 -8.56
N CYS A 72 13.83 -0.69 -7.44
CA CYS A 72 14.90 0.10 -6.82
C CYS A 72 16.28 -0.13 -7.47
N LEU A 73 16.47 -1.26 -8.14
CA LEU A 73 17.68 -1.60 -8.89
C LEU A 73 17.69 -1.01 -10.30
N ASP A 74 16.57 -0.52 -10.80
CA ASP A 74 16.45 0.06 -12.13
C ASP A 74 17.21 1.40 -12.20
N GLU A 75 18.39 1.41 -12.83
CA GLU A 75 19.27 2.57 -13.02
C GLU A 75 18.65 3.66 -13.92
N GLY A 76 17.62 3.33 -14.71
CA GLY A 76 16.89 4.29 -15.53
C GLY A 76 15.97 5.21 -14.76
N ARG A 77 15.82 5.04 -13.43
CA ARG A 77 14.93 5.83 -12.59
C ARG A 77 15.58 7.09 -12.05
N ASP A 78 14.78 8.13 -11.96
CA ASP A 78 15.17 9.41 -11.37
C ASP A 78 15.23 9.29 -9.83
N THR A 79 16.43 9.24 -9.30
CA THR A 79 16.68 9.12 -7.85
C THR A 79 16.38 10.40 -7.07
N THR A 80 16.18 11.54 -7.76
CA THR A 80 15.88 12.82 -7.11
C THR A 80 14.42 12.97 -6.73
N ARG A 81 13.53 12.09 -7.22
CA ARG A 81 12.09 12.10 -6.93
C ARG A 81 11.67 10.83 -6.19
N LEU A 82 11.01 11.00 -5.06
CA LEU A 82 10.52 9.91 -4.21
C LEU A 82 9.00 9.97 -4.08
N CYS A 83 8.29 8.99 -4.62
CA CYS A 83 6.84 8.86 -4.51
C CYS A 83 6.49 7.98 -3.30
N VAL A 84 5.71 8.52 -2.37
CA VAL A 84 5.29 7.83 -1.15
C VAL A 84 3.86 7.35 -1.31
N VAL A 85 3.66 6.03 -1.21
CA VAL A 85 2.36 5.36 -1.33
C VAL A 85 2.03 4.58 -0.06
N GLU A 86 0.74 4.27 0.18
CA GLU A 86 0.31 3.54 1.39
C GLU A 86 0.60 2.04 1.29
N THR A 87 0.40 1.44 0.11
CA THR A 87 0.47 0.00 -0.09
C THR A 87 1.25 -0.39 -1.36
N PRO A 88 1.72 -1.64 -1.48
CA PRO A 88 2.29 -2.15 -2.73
C PRO A 88 1.30 -2.13 -3.91
N ALA A 89 0.00 -2.22 -3.63
CA ALA A 89 -1.04 -2.11 -4.67
C ALA A 89 -1.10 -0.70 -5.26
N ASP A 90 -0.97 0.34 -4.42
CA ASP A 90 -0.91 1.73 -4.87
C ASP A 90 0.36 1.98 -5.71
N GLN A 91 1.51 1.44 -5.27
CA GLN A 91 2.75 1.47 -6.07
C GLN A 91 2.52 0.87 -7.45
N SER A 92 1.92 -0.33 -7.53
CA SER A 92 1.62 -0.99 -8.79
C SER A 92 0.65 -0.19 -9.65
N ALA A 93 -0.30 0.52 -9.05
CA ALA A 93 -1.23 1.38 -9.77
C ALA A 93 -0.51 2.56 -10.42
N VAL A 94 0.40 3.22 -9.70
CA VAL A 94 1.23 4.31 -10.25
C VAL A 94 2.16 3.80 -11.36
N GLU A 95 2.82 2.65 -11.18
CA GLU A 95 3.70 2.03 -12.18
C GLU A 95 2.96 1.75 -13.51
N ARG A 96 1.74 1.21 -13.42
CA ARG A 96 0.93 0.91 -14.63
C ARG A 96 0.57 2.15 -15.45
N THR A 97 0.63 3.34 -14.89
CA THR A 97 0.42 4.58 -15.66
C THR A 97 1.56 4.88 -16.61
N ALA A 98 2.75 4.32 -16.38
CA ALA A 98 4.02 4.61 -17.04
C ALA A 98 4.43 6.11 -17.01
N ALA A 99 3.70 6.96 -16.28
CA ALA A 99 3.92 8.40 -16.21
C ALA A 99 4.98 8.80 -15.16
N TYR A 100 5.29 7.91 -14.22
CA TYR A 100 6.26 8.16 -13.17
C TYR A 100 7.51 7.29 -13.33
N LYS A 101 8.67 7.92 -13.28
CA LYS A 101 9.98 7.26 -13.44
C LYS A 101 10.94 7.53 -12.27
N GLY A 102 10.41 7.98 -11.13
CA GLY A 102 11.19 8.17 -9.92
C GLY A 102 11.21 6.92 -9.03
N GLN A 103 11.77 7.09 -7.83
CA GLN A 103 11.83 6.05 -6.80
C GLN A 103 10.57 6.04 -5.94
N TYR A 104 10.36 4.96 -5.17
CA TYR A 104 9.21 4.81 -4.29
C TYR A 104 9.61 4.63 -2.83
N PHE A 105 8.65 4.94 -1.95
CA PHE A 105 8.61 4.45 -0.57
C PHE A 105 7.19 3.98 -0.24
N VAL A 106 7.08 2.75 0.26
CA VAL A 106 5.80 2.13 0.61
C VAL A 106 5.64 2.13 2.12
N LEU A 107 4.62 2.81 2.62
CA LEU A 107 4.36 2.95 4.06
C LEU A 107 3.91 1.63 4.72
N MET A 108 3.37 0.70 3.93
CA MET A 108 2.72 -0.53 4.37
C MET A 108 1.51 -0.30 5.29
N GLY A 109 0.91 0.87 5.19
CA GLY A 109 -0.27 1.28 5.97
C GLY A 109 -0.49 2.79 5.95
N ARG A 110 -1.33 3.23 6.87
CA ARG A 110 -1.68 4.64 7.08
C ARG A 110 -1.83 4.93 8.57
N ILE A 111 -1.77 6.18 8.95
CA ILE A 111 -2.09 6.59 10.33
C ILE A 111 -3.59 6.42 10.54
N SER A 112 -3.95 5.60 11.50
CA SER A 112 -5.33 5.35 11.92
C SER A 112 -5.38 5.24 13.44
N PRO A 113 -5.72 6.33 14.15
CA PRO A 113 -5.83 6.29 15.61
C PRO A 113 -6.86 5.29 16.12
N LEU A 114 -7.92 5.05 15.34
CA LEU A 114 -8.96 4.09 15.69
C LEU A 114 -8.45 2.63 15.65
N ASP A 115 -7.53 2.33 14.74
CA ASP A 115 -6.92 1.01 14.61
C ASP A 115 -5.61 0.89 15.42
N GLY A 116 -5.20 1.96 16.13
CA GLY A 116 -3.97 2.00 16.90
C GLY A 116 -2.69 2.18 16.08
N PHE A 117 -2.80 2.50 14.79
CA PHE A 117 -1.66 2.73 13.89
C PHE A 117 -1.18 4.18 13.97
N GLY A 118 0.07 4.37 14.35
CA GLY A 118 0.74 5.67 14.48
C GLY A 118 1.90 5.85 13.50
N PRO A 119 2.62 6.99 13.59
CA PRO A 119 3.73 7.31 12.71
C PRO A 119 4.88 6.29 12.70
N LYS A 120 5.08 5.55 13.80
CA LYS A 120 6.11 4.52 13.89
C LYS A 120 5.76 3.28 13.07
N ASP A 121 4.47 2.97 12.97
CA ASP A 121 3.98 1.75 12.31
C ASP A 121 4.03 1.84 10.78
N ILE A 122 4.07 3.07 10.24
CA ILE A 122 4.17 3.35 8.80
C ILE A 122 5.61 3.64 8.33
N GLY A 123 6.61 3.33 9.12
CA GLY A 123 8.02 3.51 8.74
C GLY A 123 8.46 4.97 8.56
N LEU A 124 7.81 5.95 9.23
CA LEU A 124 8.11 7.38 9.10
C LEU A 124 9.59 7.70 9.27
N GLN A 125 10.27 7.07 10.22
CA GLN A 125 11.70 7.32 10.47
C GLN A 125 12.56 6.91 9.26
N LYS A 126 12.30 5.73 8.68
CA LYS A 126 13.00 5.26 7.47
C LYS A 126 12.73 6.17 6.26
N LEU A 127 11.50 6.65 6.12
CA LEU A 127 11.15 7.61 5.08
C LEU A 127 11.94 8.91 5.23
N ILE A 128 12.03 9.45 6.45
CA ILE A 128 12.80 10.67 6.72
C ILE A 128 14.28 10.47 6.38
N GLU A 129 14.87 9.38 6.82
CA GLU A 129 16.28 9.04 6.52
C GLU A 129 16.52 8.98 5.01
N ARG A 130 15.65 8.27 4.28
CA ARG A 130 15.76 8.17 2.83
C ARG A 130 15.52 9.49 2.11
N ALA A 131 14.57 10.30 2.55
CA ALA A 131 14.27 11.60 1.93
C ALA A 131 15.33 12.67 2.26
N SER A 132 16.17 12.43 3.26
CA SER A 132 17.22 13.36 3.71
C SER A 132 18.63 12.89 3.35
N ASP A 133 18.77 11.98 2.40
CA ASP A 133 20.05 11.41 1.96
C ASP A 133 20.92 12.40 1.12
N GLY A 134 20.37 13.57 0.80
CA GLY A 134 21.01 14.58 -0.04
C GLY A 134 20.82 14.37 -1.55
N VAL A 135 20.25 13.25 -1.98
CA VAL A 135 19.93 12.92 -3.38
C VAL A 135 18.49 13.30 -3.71
N VAL A 136 17.54 12.96 -2.83
CA VAL A 136 16.12 13.26 -3.01
C VAL A 136 15.90 14.76 -2.91
N LYS A 137 15.30 15.34 -3.96
CA LYS A 137 14.93 16.77 -4.04
C LYS A 137 13.44 16.98 -3.82
N GLU A 138 12.61 16.04 -4.28
CA GLU A 138 11.17 16.12 -4.20
C GLU A 138 10.58 14.82 -3.62
N VAL A 139 9.71 14.95 -2.62
CA VAL A 139 8.86 13.87 -2.15
C VAL A 139 7.42 14.13 -2.59
N ILE A 140 6.86 13.20 -3.36
CA ILE A 140 5.49 13.24 -3.85
C ILE A 140 4.64 12.37 -2.94
N LEU A 141 3.72 12.96 -2.17
CA LEU A 141 2.79 12.21 -1.34
C LEU A 141 1.61 11.71 -2.18
N ALA A 142 1.59 10.41 -2.44
CA ALA A 142 0.56 9.70 -3.19
C ALA A 142 -0.28 8.80 -2.27
N THR A 143 -0.59 9.29 -1.06
CA THR A 143 -1.53 8.65 -0.14
C THR A 143 -2.96 8.83 -0.64
N ASN A 144 -3.85 7.93 -0.22
CA ASN A 144 -5.25 7.97 -0.61
C ASN A 144 -5.95 9.26 -0.13
N PHE A 145 -6.98 9.70 -0.84
CA PHE A 145 -7.78 10.88 -0.47
C PHE A 145 -8.92 10.53 0.51
N THR A 146 -8.63 9.62 1.46
CA THR A 146 -9.48 9.32 2.61
C THR A 146 -9.08 10.17 3.82
N ALA A 147 -9.91 10.24 4.85
CA ALA A 147 -9.59 11.01 6.06
C ALA A 147 -8.26 10.56 6.69
N GLU A 148 -8.00 9.25 6.75
CA GLU A 148 -6.76 8.67 7.27
C GLU A 148 -5.57 8.97 6.34
N GLY A 149 -5.77 8.87 5.01
CA GLY A 149 -4.74 9.19 4.03
C GLY A 149 -4.37 10.68 4.04
N GLU A 150 -5.35 11.58 4.27
CA GLU A 150 -5.12 13.02 4.48
C GLU A 150 -4.33 13.29 5.77
N ALA A 151 -4.74 12.66 6.89
CA ALA A 151 -4.02 12.77 8.15
C ALA A 151 -2.58 12.24 8.02
N THR A 152 -2.40 11.12 7.31
CA THR A 152 -1.07 10.55 7.01
C THR A 152 -0.24 11.54 6.20
N ALA A 153 -0.78 12.08 5.10
CA ALA A 153 -0.08 13.06 4.27
C ALA A 153 0.32 14.32 5.07
N HIS A 154 -0.55 14.80 5.93
CA HIS A 154 -0.27 15.96 6.77
C HIS A 154 0.94 15.71 7.69
N VAL A 155 0.93 14.60 8.42
CA VAL A 155 2.04 14.23 9.32
C VAL A 155 3.35 14.07 8.57
N LEU A 156 3.33 13.39 7.41
CA LEU A 156 4.50 13.20 6.57
C LEU A 156 5.02 14.53 6.04
N SER A 157 4.14 15.38 5.53
CA SER A 157 4.49 16.70 4.99
C SER A 157 5.18 17.58 6.04
N GLU A 158 4.61 17.65 7.24
CA GLU A 158 5.21 18.41 8.35
C GLU A 158 6.60 17.90 8.75
N ALA A 159 6.76 16.56 8.82
CA ALA A 159 8.02 15.96 9.19
C ALA A 159 9.12 16.20 8.13
N LEU A 160 8.77 16.09 6.85
CA LEU A 160 9.70 16.25 5.72
C LEU A 160 10.06 17.73 5.48
N LYS A 161 9.10 18.65 5.55
CA LYS A 161 9.34 20.09 5.40
C LYS A 161 10.29 20.64 6.46
N LYS A 162 10.21 20.13 7.70
CA LYS A 162 11.16 20.48 8.78
C LYS A 162 12.61 20.07 8.46
N ARG A 163 12.81 19.17 7.50
CA ARG A 163 14.13 18.74 7.00
C ARG A 163 14.55 19.44 5.71
N GLY A 164 13.76 20.42 5.24
CA GLY A 164 14.03 21.18 4.03
C GLY A 164 13.74 20.44 2.72
N VAL A 165 13.01 19.31 2.78
CA VAL A 165 12.63 18.54 1.59
C VAL A 165 11.43 19.22 0.93
N GLN A 166 11.46 19.36 -0.41
CA GLN A 166 10.30 19.79 -1.17
C GLN A 166 9.23 18.69 -1.14
N VAL A 167 8.02 19.02 -0.70
CA VAL A 167 6.91 18.08 -0.61
C VAL A 167 5.79 18.53 -1.52
N THR A 168 5.38 17.64 -2.42
CA THR A 168 4.23 17.80 -3.31
C THR A 168 3.19 16.73 -3.05
N ARG A 169 2.02 16.85 -3.65
CA ARG A 169 0.93 15.88 -3.56
C ARG A 169 0.28 15.67 -4.91
N LEU A 170 -0.31 14.49 -5.12
CA LEU A 170 -1.12 14.25 -6.30
C LEU A 170 -2.25 15.29 -6.38
N ALA A 171 -2.49 15.79 -7.59
CA ALA A 171 -3.59 16.71 -7.83
C ALA A 171 -4.93 16.00 -7.66
N ARG A 172 -5.91 16.74 -7.13
CA ARG A 172 -7.32 16.35 -7.12
C ARG A 172 -7.99 16.92 -8.36
N GLY A 173 -8.97 16.22 -8.88
CA GLY A 173 -9.69 16.76 -10.04
C GLY A 173 -10.80 15.85 -10.54
N VAL A 174 -11.59 16.41 -11.44
CA VAL A 174 -12.63 15.68 -12.17
C VAL A 174 -11.96 14.67 -13.09
N PRO A 175 -12.38 13.39 -13.10
CA PRO A 175 -11.82 12.39 -13.98
C PRO A 175 -12.00 12.76 -15.46
N VAL A 176 -10.97 12.52 -16.26
CA VAL A 176 -11.04 12.75 -17.72
C VAL A 176 -12.09 11.84 -18.34
N GLY A 177 -12.95 12.43 -19.18
CA GLY A 177 -14.04 11.71 -19.87
C GLY A 177 -15.32 11.58 -19.06
N SER A 178 -15.41 12.14 -17.85
CA SER A 178 -16.67 12.23 -17.10
C SER A 178 -17.41 13.53 -17.38
N GLU A 179 -18.73 13.43 -17.40
CA GLU A 179 -19.63 14.59 -17.42
C GLU A 179 -19.84 15.10 -16.00
N LEU A 180 -19.79 16.42 -15.78
CA LEU A 180 -19.84 17.02 -14.43
C LEU A 180 -21.08 16.60 -13.61
N GLU A 181 -22.21 16.35 -14.29
CA GLU A 181 -23.45 15.95 -13.60
C GLU A 181 -23.37 14.57 -12.92
N TYR A 182 -22.42 13.69 -13.34
CA TYR A 182 -22.21 12.36 -12.75
C TYR A 182 -21.04 12.31 -11.79
N VAL A 183 -20.33 13.42 -11.57
CA VAL A 183 -19.23 13.50 -10.62
C VAL A 183 -19.78 13.89 -9.25
N ASP A 184 -19.30 13.26 -8.17
CA ASP A 184 -19.70 13.61 -6.82
C ASP A 184 -19.36 15.07 -6.48
N LEU A 185 -20.21 15.70 -5.67
CA LEU A 185 -20.11 17.13 -5.34
C LEU A 185 -18.81 17.47 -4.60
N GLY A 186 -18.28 16.55 -3.80
CA GLY A 186 -17.01 16.72 -3.09
C GLY A 186 -15.83 16.83 -4.06
N THR A 187 -15.77 15.96 -5.07
CA THR A 187 -14.76 16.01 -6.13
C THR A 187 -14.83 17.31 -6.92
N ILE A 188 -16.03 17.76 -7.30
CA ILE A 188 -16.22 19.05 -7.98
C ILE A 188 -15.75 20.23 -7.11
N ALA A 189 -16.13 20.22 -5.84
CA ALA A 189 -15.74 21.28 -4.90
C ALA A 189 -14.21 21.35 -4.75
N HIS A 190 -13.55 20.22 -4.59
CA HIS A 190 -12.08 20.18 -4.53
C HIS A 190 -11.42 20.62 -5.83
N ALA A 191 -11.94 20.21 -6.98
CA ALA A 191 -11.43 20.63 -8.30
C ALA A 191 -11.54 22.15 -8.50
N LEU A 192 -12.61 22.78 -7.98
CA LEU A 192 -12.78 24.24 -8.01
C LEU A 192 -11.79 24.97 -7.11
N VAL A 193 -11.51 24.43 -5.92
CA VAL A 193 -10.51 24.99 -5.00
C VAL A 193 -9.10 24.88 -5.56
N ASP A 194 -8.76 23.72 -6.11
CA ASP A 194 -7.43 23.38 -6.63
C ASP A 194 -7.27 23.72 -8.13
N ARG A 195 -8.18 24.55 -8.71
CA ARG A 195 -8.16 24.90 -10.13
C ARG A 195 -6.85 25.55 -10.56
N ARG A 196 -6.45 25.28 -11.79
CA ARG A 196 -5.22 25.81 -12.41
C ARG A 196 -5.58 26.78 -13.54
N ASP A 197 -4.64 27.64 -13.86
CA ASP A 197 -4.75 28.48 -15.07
C ASP A 197 -4.74 27.57 -16.32
N ALA A 198 -5.55 27.98 -17.33
CA ALA A 198 -5.77 27.21 -18.55
C ALA A 198 -4.78 27.61 -19.65
#